data_52daf157e0327df5543f43753cd5fc87
#
_entry.id   52daf157e0327df5543f43753cd5fc87
#
_cell.length_a   1.000
_cell.length_b   1.000
_cell.length_c   1.000
_cell.angle_alpha   90.00
_cell.angle_beta   90.00
_cell.angle_gamma   90.00
#
_symmetry.space_group_name_H-M   'P 1'
#
loop_
_entity.id
_entity.type
_entity.pdbx_description
1 polymer ?
#
loop_
_entity_poly.entity_id
_entity_poly.type
_entity_poly.pdbx_seq_one_letter_code
_entity_poly.pdbx_strand_id
1 'polypeptide(L)'
;MTVQIINKSKHLTPNYETEGAAGMDLRANIEASITLKPLERAIVKTGLFIALPIGFEAQVRPRSGLAAKKGITVLNSPGTVDADYRGEIGVILVNLSNDDFVINDGERIAQLIIAKHERVNWQEVEVLSETERGSGGFGSTGV
;
A
#
# COMPACT_ATOMS: atom_id res chain seq x y z
N MET A 1 -7.75 -15.77 -11.18
CA MET A 1 -6.31 -15.51 -11.34
C MET A 1 -5.58 -16.13 -10.13
N THR A 2 -4.42 -16.72 -10.35
CA THR A 2 -3.60 -17.30 -9.27
C THR A 2 -2.30 -16.50 -9.13
N VAL A 3 -1.94 -16.13 -7.90
CA VAL A 3 -0.69 -15.45 -7.56
C VAL A 3 0.13 -16.39 -6.68
N GLN A 4 1.40 -16.59 -7.05
CA GLN A 4 2.31 -17.38 -6.22
C GLN A 4 2.75 -16.55 -5.01
N ILE A 5 2.79 -17.18 -3.84
CA ILE A 5 3.22 -16.55 -2.60
C ILE A 5 4.17 -17.47 -1.81
N ILE A 6 5.22 -16.88 -1.25
CA ILE A 6 6.03 -17.50 -0.20
C ILE A 6 5.69 -16.77 1.09
N ASN A 7 5.22 -17.52 2.08
CA ASN A 7 4.96 -17.00 3.42
C ASN A 7 6.02 -17.54 4.38
N LYS A 8 6.95 -16.66 4.78
CA LYS A 8 7.97 -16.94 5.82
C LYS A 8 7.59 -16.35 7.17
N SER A 9 6.38 -15.79 7.29
CA SER A 9 5.91 -15.22 8.54
C SER A 9 5.43 -16.31 9.51
N LYS A 10 5.21 -15.91 10.75
CA LYS A 10 4.56 -16.73 11.79
C LYS A 10 3.02 -16.70 11.67
N HIS A 11 2.48 -15.99 10.69
CA HIS A 11 1.06 -15.69 10.55
C HIS A 11 0.47 -16.36 9.33
N LEU A 12 -0.86 -16.46 9.30
CA LEU A 12 -1.58 -17.01 8.16
C LEU A 12 -1.37 -16.17 6.90
N THR A 13 -1.39 -16.83 5.76
CA THR A 13 -1.38 -16.16 4.46
C THR A 13 -2.60 -15.22 4.36
N PRO A 14 -2.41 -13.98 3.87
CA PRO A 14 -3.51 -13.03 3.69
C PRO A 14 -4.67 -13.63 2.88
N ASN A 15 -5.87 -13.32 3.29
CA ASN A 15 -7.11 -13.74 2.61
C ASN A 15 -8.12 -12.60 2.60
N TYR A 16 -9.11 -12.70 1.71
CA TYR A 16 -10.24 -11.79 1.71
C TYR A 16 -11.21 -12.18 2.83
N GLU A 17 -11.54 -11.24 3.69
CA GLU A 17 -12.41 -11.48 4.85
C GLU A 17 -13.89 -11.67 4.43
N THR A 18 -14.29 -11.06 3.29
CA THR A 18 -15.64 -11.18 2.73
C THR A 18 -15.58 -11.36 1.22
N GLU A 19 -16.65 -11.88 0.61
CA GLU A 19 -16.73 -12.05 -0.85
C GLU A 19 -16.57 -10.73 -1.63
N GLY A 20 -17.02 -9.61 -1.08
CA GLY A 20 -16.92 -8.29 -1.69
C GLY A 20 -15.64 -7.53 -1.31
N ALA A 21 -14.73 -8.10 -0.52
CA ALA A 21 -13.52 -7.41 -0.12
C ALA A 21 -12.55 -7.24 -1.31
N ALA A 22 -11.99 -6.04 -1.47
CA ALA A 22 -10.96 -5.74 -2.46
C ALA A 22 -9.54 -5.90 -1.90
N GLY A 23 -9.38 -5.84 -0.58
CA GLY A 23 -8.09 -5.88 0.11
C GLY A 23 -7.98 -7.05 1.07
N MET A 24 -6.76 -7.50 1.27
CA MET A 24 -6.36 -8.51 2.26
C MET A 24 -5.49 -7.84 3.31
N ASP A 25 -5.72 -8.11 4.60
CA ASP A 25 -4.91 -7.53 5.66
C ASP A 25 -3.45 -8.04 5.62
N LEU A 26 -2.50 -7.11 5.76
CA LEU A 26 -1.09 -7.38 5.97
C LEU A 26 -0.77 -7.26 7.47
N ARG A 27 -0.09 -8.28 7.99
CA ARG A 27 0.32 -8.33 9.40
C ARG A 27 1.80 -8.02 9.56
N ALA A 28 2.14 -7.37 10.65
CA ALA A 28 3.54 -7.22 11.08
C ALA A 28 4.12 -8.61 11.40
N ASN A 29 5.31 -8.91 10.88
CA ASN A 29 6.11 -10.08 11.21
C ASN A 29 7.45 -9.60 11.76
N ILE A 30 7.51 -9.39 13.06
CA ILE A 30 8.61 -8.77 13.78
C ILE A 30 8.96 -9.56 15.03
N GLU A 31 10.23 -9.52 15.43
CA GLU A 31 10.70 -10.22 16.64
C GLU A 31 10.46 -9.39 17.91
N ALA A 32 10.58 -8.07 17.81
CA ALA A 32 10.35 -7.13 18.90
C ALA A 32 9.38 -6.04 18.46
N SER A 33 8.58 -5.51 19.38
CA SER A 33 7.68 -4.38 19.10
C SER A 33 8.45 -3.15 18.61
N ILE A 34 7.82 -2.40 17.70
CA ILE A 34 8.34 -1.16 17.15
C ILE A 34 7.53 -0.01 17.71
N THR A 35 8.17 0.97 18.33
CA THR A 35 7.51 2.21 18.77
C THR A 35 7.79 3.30 17.75
N LEU A 36 6.74 3.89 17.19
CA LEU A 36 6.82 5.08 16.36
C LEU A 36 6.39 6.30 17.18
N LYS A 37 7.31 7.19 17.46
CA LYS A 37 6.99 8.51 18.02
C LYS A 37 6.29 9.37 16.97
N PRO A 38 5.67 10.50 17.36
CA PRO A 38 5.12 11.45 16.39
C PRO A 38 6.11 11.80 15.27
N LEU A 39 5.65 11.71 14.02
CA LEU A 39 6.39 11.93 12.76
C LEU A 39 7.49 10.88 12.45
N GLU A 40 7.69 9.88 13.29
CA GLU A 40 8.59 8.77 12.97
C GLU A 40 7.96 7.80 11.97
N ARG A 41 8.83 7.14 11.20
CA ARG A 41 8.48 6.08 10.24
C ARG A 41 9.38 4.88 10.39
N ALA A 42 8.86 3.71 10.03
CA ALA A 42 9.63 2.48 9.95
C ALA A 42 9.12 1.60 8.80
N ILE A 43 10.01 0.79 8.25
CA ILE A 43 9.63 -0.31 7.36
C ILE A 43 9.32 -1.52 8.23
N VAL A 44 8.07 -1.93 8.24
CA VAL A 44 7.60 -3.10 8.99
C VAL A 44 7.55 -4.30 8.05
N LYS A 45 8.26 -5.34 8.40
CA LYS A 45 8.32 -6.59 7.63
C LYS A 45 7.02 -7.37 7.73
N THR A 46 6.68 -8.10 6.66
CA THR A 46 5.49 -8.97 6.61
C THR A 46 5.83 -10.45 6.49
N GLY A 47 7.06 -10.80 6.13
CA GLY A 47 7.48 -12.16 5.83
C GLY A 47 6.91 -12.71 4.52
N LEU A 48 6.28 -11.87 3.69
CA LEU A 48 5.58 -12.27 2.47
C LEU A 48 6.35 -11.89 1.22
N PHE A 49 6.38 -12.80 0.24
CA PHE A 49 6.99 -12.62 -1.07
C PHE A 49 6.00 -13.10 -2.12
N ILE A 50 5.75 -12.35 -3.17
CA ILE A 50 4.77 -12.68 -4.20
C ILE A 50 5.37 -12.60 -5.60
N ALA A 51 4.77 -13.34 -6.54
CA ALA A 51 5.04 -13.24 -7.96
C ALA A 51 3.75 -12.98 -8.71
N LEU A 52 3.59 -11.77 -9.18
CA LEU A 52 2.41 -11.34 -9.92
C LEU A 52 2.55 -11.64 -11.41
N PRO A 53 1.46 -11.96 -12.12
CA PRO A 53 1.46 -11.97 -13.58
C PRO A 53 1.73 -10.57 -14.15
N ILE A 54 2.40 -10.52 -15.31
CA ILE A 54 2.58 -9.25 -16.05
C ILE A 54 1.21 -8.61 -16.34
N GLY A 55 1.13 -7.30 -16.21
CA GLY A 55 -0.10 -6.51 -16.33
C GLY A 55 -0.87 -6.34 -15.02
N PHE A 56 -0.30 -6.85 -13.91
CA PHE A 56 -0.83 -6.65 -12.56
C PHE A 56 0.21 -6.04 -11.65
N GLU A 57 -0.26 -5.28 -10.68
CA GLU A 57 0.50 -4.77 -9.55
C GLU A 57 -0.14 -5.20 -8.24
N ALA A 58 0.60 -5.20 -7.14
CA ALA A 58 0.00 -5.16 -5.83
C ALA A 58 0.19 -3.77 -5.22
N GLN A 59 -0.82 -3.30 -4.51
CA GLN A 59 -0.80 -2.02 -3.82
C GLN A 59 -0.87 -2.22 -2.32
N VAL A 60 0.09 -1.64 -1.61
CA VAL A 60 0.06 -1.55 -0.14
C VAL A 60 -0.67 -0.27 0.23
N ARG A 61 -1.85 -0.41 0.82
CA ARG A 61 -2.71 0.71 1.24
C ARG A 61 -2.89 0.75 2.75
N PRO A 62 -3.13 1.94 3.33
CA PRO A 62 -3.41 2.06 4.76
C PRO A 62 -4.75 1.40 5.13
N ARG A 63 -4.89 1.08 6.41
CA ARG A 63 -6.16 0.67 7.00
C ARG A 63 -6.90 1.89 7.54
N SER A 64 -8.16 2.03 7.16
CA SER A 64 -9.00 3.17 7.57
C SER A 64 -9.11 3.32 9.09
N GLY A 65 -9.20 2.20 9.81
CA GLY A 65 -9.29 2.22 11.27
C GLY A 65 -8.03 2.75 11.96
N LEU A 66 -6.84 2.40 11.46
CA LEU A 66 -5.58 2.95 11.98
C LEU A 66 -5.43 4.43 11.62
N ALA A 67 -5.78 4.79 10.38
CA ALA A 67 -5.71 6.19 9.94
C ALA A 67 -6.65 7.08 10.77
N ALA A 68 -7.92 6.71 10.89
CA ALA A 68 -8.92 7.53 11.56
C ALA A 68 -8.75 7.61 13.09
N LYS A 69 -8.38 6.49 13.73
CA LYS A 69 -8.36 6.40 15.21
C LYS A 69 -6.99 6.66 15.82
N LYS A 70 -5.92 6.40 15.05
CA LYS A 70 -4.54 6.43 15.55
C LYS A 70 -3.61 7.36 14.76
N GLY A 71 -4.06 7.93 13.65
CA GLY A 71 -3.22 8.77 12.80
C GLY A 71 -2.06 8.01 12.16
N ILE A 72 -2.18 6.67 12.02
CA ILE A 72 -1.15 5.83 11.42
C ILE A 72 -1.52 5.55 9.97
N THR A 73 -0.58 5.76 9.08
CA THR A 73 -0.78 5.53 7.64
C THR A 73 0.46 4.92 6.98
N VAL A 74 0.29 4.50 5.73
CA VAL A 74 1.40 4.08 4.87
C VAL A 74 1.97 5.33 4.19
N LEU A 75 3.26 5.61 4.41
CA LEU A 75 3.88 6.87 3.97
C LEU A 75 3.86 7.03 2.45
N ASN A 76 4.13 5.96 1.70
CA ASN A 76 4.11 5.92 0.24
C ASN A 76 2.76 5.39 -0.30
N SER A 77 1.66 5.86 0.22
CA SER A 77 0.32 5.36 -0.13
C SER A 77 -0.20 5.95 -1.46
N PRO A 78 -0.58 5.08 -2.41
CA PRO A 78 -0.44 3.63 -2.41
C PRO A 78 1.00 3.18 -2.70
N GLY A 79 1.50 2.23 -1.91
CA GLY A 79 2.78 1.58 -2.19
C GLY A 79 2.65 0.63 -3.37
N THR A 80 3.55 0.70 -4.33
CA THR A 80 3.52 -0.16 -5.53
C THR A 80 4.46 -1.35 -5.35
N VAL A 81 3.94 -2.54 -5.65
CA VAL A 81 4.72 -3.79 -5.77
C VAL A 81 4.60 -4.27 -7.21
N ASP A 82 5.69 -4.18 -7.95
CA ASP A 82 5.76 -4.54 -9.35
C ASP A 82 5.67 -6.05 -9.59
N ALA A 83 5.22 -6.45 -10.78
CA ALA A 83 5.06 -7.86 -11.13
C ALA A 83 6.39 -8.66 -11.08
N ASP A 84 7.51 -8.02 -11.35
CA ASP A 84 8.85 -8.61 -11.34
C ASP A 84 9.61 -8.44 -10.01
N TYR A 85 9.02 -7.76 -9.01
CA TYR A 85 9.60 -7.69 -7.68
C TYR A 85 9.54 -9.05 -6.98
N ARG A 86 10.66 -9.48 -6.40
CA ARG A 86 10.79 -10.76 -5.69
C ARG A 86 11.26 -10.60 -4.25
N GLY A 87 11.40 -9.36 -3.80
CA GLY A 87 11.76 -9.07 -2.42
C GLY A 87 10.59 -9.25 -1.44
N GLU A 88 10.89 -9.11 -0.16
CA GLU A 88 9.89 -9.12 0.89
C GLU A 88 8.98 -7.89 0.79
N ILE A 89 7.68 -8.09 0.93
CA ILE A 89 6.74 -6.97 1.07
C ILE A 89 6.96 -6.30 2.41
N GLY A 90 7.42 -5.05 2.38
CA GLY A 90 7.56 -4.20 3.54
C GLY A 90 6.49 -3.11 3.55
N VAL A 91 6.00 -2.76 4.73
CA VAL A 91 5.04 -1.68 4.93
C VAL A 91 5.74 -0.49 5.56
N ILE A 92 5.79 0.65 4.87
CA ILE A 92 6.38 1.88 5.38
C ILE A 92 5.31 2.63 6.17
N LEU A 93 5.27 2.43 7.49
CA LEU A 93 4.33 3.14 8.37
C LEU A 93 4.92 4.46 8.84
N VAL A 94 4.05 5.46 8.96
CA VAL A 94 4.34 6.74 9.58
C VAL A 94 3.28 7.09 10.62
N ASN A 95 3.73 7.66 11.74
CA ASN A 95 2.85 8.15 12.81
C ASN A 95 2.62 9.66 12.65
N LEU A 96 1.40 10.04 12.26
CA LEU A 96 0.97 11.44 12.11
C LEU A 96 0.13 11.93 13.30
N SER A 97 0.11 11.16 14.40
CA SER A 97 -0.54 11.56 15.66
C SER A 97 0.43 12.28 16.59
N ASN A 98 -0.08 12.76 17.73
CA ASN A 98 0.72 13.38 18.78
C ASN A 98 1.19 12.39 19.86
N ASP A 99 0.78 11.12 19.78
CA ASP A 99 1.07 10.08 20.75
C ASP A 99 1.99 9.01 20.16
N ASP A 100 2.76 8.34 21.00
CA ASP A 100 3.54 7.19 20.58
C ASP A 100 2.61 6.05 20.13
N PHE A 101 2.97 5.37 19.06
CA PHE A 101 2.27 4.20 18.56
C PHE A 101 3.17 2.97 18.59
N VAL A 102 2.72 1.92 19.26
CA VAL A 102 3.44 0.65 19.37
C VAL A 102 2.84 -0.35 18.38
N ILE A 103 3.71 -0.96 17.57
CA ILE A 103 3.37 -2.04 16.65
C ILE A 103 3.87 -3.34 17.24
N ASN A 104 2.97 -4.30 17.45
CA ASN A 104 3.30 -5.63 17.94
C ASN A 104 3.26 -6.66 16.80
N ASP A 105 3.96 -7.79 16.99
CA ASP A 105 3.92 -8.90 16.05
C ASP A 105 2.48 -9.39 15.83
N GLY A 106 2.13 -9.68 14.58
CA GLY A 106 0.80 -10.15 14.18
C GLY A 106 -0.26 -9.07 14.02
N GLU A 107 -0.02 -7.84 14.41
CA GLU A 107 -0.98 -6.74 14.21
C GLU A 107 -1.21 -6.46 12.72
N ARG A 108 -2.46 -6.17 12.36
CA ARG A 108 -2.86 -5.78 11.01
C ARG A 108 -2.51 -4.32 10.78
N ILE A 109 -1.49 -4.08 9.97
CA ILE A 109 -0.86 -2.76 9.79
C ILE A 109 -1.19 -2.06 8.48
N ALA A 110 -1.60 -2.82 7.47
CA ALA A 110 -1.92 -2.33 6.14
C ALA A 110 -2.87 -3.32 5.45
N GLN A 111 -3.21 -3.06 4.20
CA GLN A 111 -3.92 -4.00 3.34
C GLN A 111 -3.26 -4.08 1.97
N LEU A 112 -3.32 -5.27 1.37
CA LEU A 112 -2.79 -5.58 0.04
C LEU A 112 -3.95 -5.67 -0.95
N ILE A 113 -3.87 -4.94 -2.03
CA ILE A 113 -4.82 -4.98 -3.15
C ILE A 113 -4.09 -5.45 -4.39
N ILE A 114 -4.66 -6.37 -5.14
CA ILE A 114 -4.16 -6.76 -6.46
C ILE A 114 -4.97 -6.03 -7.52
N ALA A 115 -4.30 -5.27 -8.38
CA ALA A 115 -4.91 -4.47 -9.40
C ALA A 115 -4.29 -4.73 -10.78
N LYS A 116 -5.12 -4.65 -11.81
CA LYS A 116 -4.67 -4.62 -13.20
C LYS A 116 -4.20 -3.20 -13.53
N HIS A 117 -3.13 -3.07 -14.31
CA HIS A 117 -2.65 -1.77 -14.77
C HIS A 117 -2.40 -1.78 -16.27
N GLU A 118 -2.45 -0.60 -16.89
CA GLU A 118 -2.07 -0.40 -18.28
C GLU A 118 -0.62 0.09 -18.39
N ARG A 119 0.03 -0.28 -19.48
CA ARG A 119 1.34 0.26 -19.86
C ARG A 119 1.14 1.14 -21.08
N VAL A 120 1.73 2.33 -21.06
CA VAL A 120 1.64 3.29 -22.16
C VAL A 120 2.98 3.39 -22.89
N ASN A 121 2.91 3.70 -24.19
CA ASN A 121 4.03 4.18 -24.96
C ASN A 121 3.84 5.68 -25.15
N TRP A 122 4.86 6.45 -24.77
CA TRP A 122 4.81 7.90 -24.95
C TRP A 122 5.04 8.26 -26.42
N GLN A 123 4.22 9.18 -26.93
CA GLN A 123 4.46 9.88 -28.18
C GLN A 123 4.71 11.34 -27.86
N GLU A 124 5.94 11.78 -28.02
CA GLU A 124 6.29 13.18 -27.82
C GLU A 124 5.68 14.03 -28.90
N VAL A 125 4.98 15.08 -28.52
CA VAL A 125 4.34 16.05 -29.40
C VAL A 125 4.61 17.47 -28.87
N GLU A 126 4.58 18.46 -29.74
CA GLU A 126 4.75 19.87 -29.35
C GLU A 126 3.45 20.47 -28.80
N VAL A 127 2.30 19.98 -29.24
CA VAL A 127 0.97 20.51 -28.88
C VAL A 127 0.03 19.36 -28.55
N LEU A 128 -0.73 19.49 -27.47
CA LEU A 128 -1.83 18.59 -27.11
C LEU A 128 -3.14 19.10 -27.71
N SER A 129 -4.10 18.18 -27.88
CA SER A 129 -5.45 18.54 -28.31
C SER A 129 -6.13 19.50 -27.33
N GLU A 130 -6.91 20.44 -27.82
CA GLU A 130 -7.67 21.37 -27.00
C GLU A 130 -8.88 20.69 -26.37
N THR A 131 -9.25 21.14 -25.15
CA THR A 131 -10.46 20.72 -24.43
C THR A 131 -11.13 21.94 -23.79
N GLU A 132 -12.42 21.87 -23.48
CA GLU A 132 -13.13 22.94 -22.74
C GLU A 132 -12.46 23.27 -21.39
N ARG A 133 -11.93 22.27 -20.71
CA ARG A 133 -11.21 22.46 -19.44
C ARG A 133 -9.87 23.16 -19.62
N GLY A 134 -9.19 22.92 -20.74
CA GLY A 134 -7.85 23.44 -21.02
C GLY A 134 -6.88 23.12 -19.90
N SER A 135 -6.16 24.12 -19.42
CA SER A 135 -5.18 24.04 -18.31
C SER A 135 -5.79 24.22 -16.93
N GLY A 136 -7.13 24.31 -16.80
CA GLY A 136 -7.81 24.52 -15.54
C GLY A 136 -7.62 23.36 -14.58
N GLY A 137 -7.11 23.65 -13.37
CA GLY A 137 -6.83 22.68 -12.29
C GLY A 137 -6.66 23.40 -10.96
N PHE A 138 -6.29 22.65 -9.90
CA PHE A 138 -6.02 23.18 -8.56
C PHE A 138 -7.15 24.05 -7.99
N GLY A 139 -8.42 23.62 -8.18
CA GLY A 139 -9.58 24.35 -7.69
C GLY A 139 -10.07 25.45 -8.64
N SER A 140 -9.75 25.39 -9.93
CA SER A 140 -10.20 26.36 -10.95
C SER A 140 -11.72 26.44 -11.12
N THR A 141 -12.48 25.48 -10.60
CA THR A 141 -13.95 25.46 -10.58
C THR A 141 -14.56 26.14 -9.36
N GLY A 142 -13.75 26.76 -8.51
CA GLY A 142 -14.14 27.41 -7.25
C GLY A 142 -14.16 26.47 -6.06
N VAL A 143 -14.19 27.04 -4.87
CA VAL A 143 -14.36 26.32 -3.59
C VAL A 143 -15.81 26.41 -3.17
#